data_46bc526931ea8a398593c46ee6478662
#
_entry.id   46bc526931ea8a398593c46ee6478662
#
_cell.length_a   1.000
_cell.length_b   1.000
_cell.length_c   1.000
_cell.angle_alpha   90.00
_cell.angle_beta   90.00
_cell.angle_gamma   90.00
#
_symmetry.space_group_name_H-M   'P 1'
#
loop_
_entity.id
_entity.type
_entity.pdbx_description
1 polymer ?
#
loop_
_entity_poly.entity_id
_entity_poly.type
_entity_poly.pdbx_seq_one_letter_code
_entity_poly.pdbx_strand_id
1 'polypeptide(L)'
;FLFSSLYSQFALAQSETSKSSFAMPITGALGITGSFGEIRSDHFHSGVDLRTDNKIGKEVRATQDGYISRIKVSPVGYGKSIFIDHKNGLTSGYGHLDRYSDQINEYVKTIQYQLKSFDIDVFPKSDELPVKKGDLIGYSGNSGGSSGPHLHYEVRTTIDQRIINPIPNFLNIVDSIAPIIRSLHIYRLDSQNYANGFNRKVDFTVFKAKNGYTINSIPRVYGKIGIGVDVFDRLNNLSTQCGFKNLSLSVNGKIVYNLTLDKFAFAETRYVNSIIDYETQYNSGKEIVKLFVQPANFFSGLRNVIGNGVIPVVPDSTYKIEIIASDASNNSSKLSFSIKGINPNSKPETKEVKKDQSVFLSYKLNNSIINDTFNLTIPKNSIYDNMYFVHSTRSLPNLKYSPLVQLHFPQIPLQQKINLKIKAINLPVKYQSKALLATIDKKQKIVAAGGEWVNGFVSGNISSFGKYFIAVDTLAPEILPINIRQEKNMSSTQSIIFKTADELSGIKKINGYIDNQWVVFDYDLKNDLIQYFFDKKRLNRNAKHTLEVVVSDAKNNENRYKCDFYW
;
A
#
# COMPACT_ATOMS: atom_id res chain seq x y z
N PHE A 1 45.13 0.44 30.87
CA PHE A 1 44.92 -0.98 30.42
C PHE A 1 43.83 -1.68 31.29
N LEU A 2 42.60 -1.17 31.40
CA LEU A 2 41.49 -1.90 32.09
C LEU A 2 40.11 -1.38 31.69
N PHE A 3 39.96 -0.74 30.49
CA PHE A 3 38.68 -0.22 30.00
C PHE A 3 38.23 -0.78 28.63
N SER A 4 38.93 -1.78 28.07
CA SER A 4 38.60 -2.32 26.74
C SER A 4 37.91 -3.70 26.74
N SER A 5 37.65 -4.31 27.90
CA SER A 5 37.08 -5.67 27.95
C SER A 5 35.59 -5.74 28.30
N LEU A 6 34.94 -4.61 28.59
CA LEU A 6 33.49 -4.59 28.93
C LEU A 6 32.59 -4.30 27.75
N TYR A 7 33.10 -3.80 26.62
CA TYR A 7 32.30 -3.54 25.40
C TYR A 7 32.13 -4.75 24.49
N SER A 8 32.94 -5.79 24.63
CA SER A 8 32.85 -7.00 23.80
C SER A 8 31.84 -8.04 24.31
N GLN A 9 31.42 -7.97 25.58
CA GLN A 9 30.43 -8.91 26.12
C GLN A 9 28.98 -8.47 25.95
N PHE A 10 28.72 -7.19 25.66
CA PHE A 10 27.36 -6.72 25.35
C PHE A 10 26.92 -6.92 23.90
N ALA A 11 27.86 -7.19 22.98
CA ALA A 11 27.57 -7.41 21.56
C ALA A 11 27.27 -8.88 21.20
N LEU A 12 27.53 -9.83 22.12
CA LEU A 12 27.32 -11.27 21.88
C LEU A 12 26.03 -11.84 22.52
N ALA A 13 25.27 -11.02 23.24
CA ALA A 13 24.02 -11.45 23.88
C ALA A 13 22.75 -11.25 23.02
N GLN A 14 22.86 -10.90 21.75
CA GLN A 14 21.72 -10.71 20.83
C GLN A 14 21.55 -11.81 19.76
N SER A 15 22.13 -12.98 19.89
CA SER A 15 22.05 -14.01 18.86
C SER A 15 21.44 -15.36 19.26
N GLU A 16 20.69 -15.43 20.36
CA GLU A 16 19.83 -16.60 20.62
C GLU A 16 18.45 -16.15 21.12
N THR A 17 17.68 -15.47 20.26
CA THR A 17 16.24 -15.49 20.42
C THR A 17 15.78 -16.90 20.06
N SER A 18 15.50 -17.70 21.08
CA SER A 18 14.95 -19.03 20.93
C SER A 18 13.78 -19.00 19.92
N LYS A 19 13.92 -19.75 18.82
CA LYS A 19 12.81 -20.08 17.93
C LYS A 19 11.65 -20.53 18.79
N SER A 20 10.49 -19.84 18.70
CA SER A 20 9.19 -20.27 19.20
C SER A 20 8.75 -19.84 20.58
N SER A 21 8.69 -18.53 20.85
CA SER A 21 7.77 -18.10 21.89
C SER A 21 6.36 -17.77 21.36
N PHE A 22 6.23 -17.51 20.04
CA PHE A 22 4.97 -17.14 19.42
C PHE A 22 4.12 -18.37 19.04
N ALA A 23 2.81 -18.34 19.40
CA ALA A 23 1.85 -19.29 18.89
C ALA A 23 1.34 -18.88 17.49
N MET A 24 0.73 -19.83 16.76
CA MET A 24 -0.01 -19.46 15.55
C MET A 24 -1.21 -18.60 15.93
N PRO A 25 -1.40 -17.45 15.25
CA PRO A 25 -2.49 -16.53 15.60
C PRO A 25 -3.87 -17.04 15.20
N ILE A 26 -3.95 -18.06 14.34
CA ILE A 26 -5.19 -18.67 13.88
C ILE A 26 -5.03 -20.20 13.83
N THR A 27 -6.01 -20.94 14.33
CA THR A 27 -5.97 -22.39 14.39
C THR A 27 -6.26 -22.98 13.00
N GLY A 28 -5.45 -23.95 12.57
CA GLY A 28 -5.65 -24.67 11.31
C GLY A 28 -5.33 -23.87 10.04
N ALA A 29 -4.59 -22.77 10.13
CA ALA A 29 -4.07 -22.09 8.95
C ALA A 29 -2.99 -22.95 8.28
N LEU A 30 -3.29 -23.49 7.10
CA LEU A 30 -2.40 -24.38 6.33
C LEU A 30 -1.52 -23.63 5.32
N GLY A 31 -1.48 -22.29 5.36
CA GLY A 31 -0.69 -21.51 4.42
C GLY A 31 -0.99 -20.02 4.44
N ILE A 32 -0.33 -19.29 3.55
CA ILE A 32 -0.50 -17.85 3.36
C ILE A 32 -1.09 -17.55 1.98
N THR A 33 -1.80 -16.45 1.89
CA THR A 33 -2.31 -15.87 0.64
C THR A 33 -1.56 -14.62 0.23
N GLY A 34 -0.65 -14.14 1.08
CA GLY A 34 0.26 -13.02 0.82
C GLY A 34 1.47 -13.10 1.74
N SER A 35 2.68 -12.94 1.18
CA SER A 35 3.94 -13.00 1.93
C SER A 35 4.41 -11.61 2.38
N PHE A 36 5.30 -11.58 3.37
CA PHE A 36 5.98 -10.36 3.80
C PHE A 36 6.84 -9.79 2.68
N GLY A 37 6.78 -8.47 2.50
CA GLY A 37 7.54 -7.78 1.46
C GLY A 37 7.03 -8.02 0.05
N GLU A 38 5.92 -8.74 -0.14
CA GLU A 38 5.29 -8.90 -1.45
C GLU A 38 4.96 -7.55 -2.06
N ILE A 39 5.18 -7.42 -3.37
CA ILE A 39 4.92 -6.22 -4.13
C ILE A 39 3.41 -6.01 -4.22
N ARG A 40 2.92 -4.89 -3.74
CA ARG A 40 1.54 -4.42 -3.92
C ARG A 40 1.56 -3.23 -4.90
N SER A 41 0.40 -2.70 -5.23
CA SER A 41 0.27 -1.64 -6.25
C SER A 41 1.12 -0.39 -5.97
N ASP A 42 1.40 -0.04 -4.71
CA ASP A 42 2.11 1.17 -4.31
C ASP A 42 2.92 1.04 -2.99
N HIS A 43 3.02 -0.18 -2.44
CA HIS A 43 3.75 -0.44 -1.19
C HIS A 43 4.22 -1.90 -1.10
N PHE A 44 5.19 -2.18 -0.25
CA PHE A 44 5.51 -3.53 0.18
C PHE A 44 4.51 -4.01 1.23
N HIS A 45 4.10 -5.26 1.13
CA HIS A 45 3.22 -5.89 2.12
C HIS A 45 3.91 -5.94 3.50
N SER A 46 3.24 -5.41 4.53
CA SER A 46 3.81 -5.21 5.87
C SER A 46 3.72 -6.43 6.78
N GLY A 47 3.08 -7.51 6.35
CA GLY A 47 2.86 -8.70 7.15
C GLY A 47 2.76 -9.96 6.30
N VAL A 48 2.05 -10.94 6.82
CA VAL A 48 1.63 -12.14 6.09
C VAL A 48 0.11 -12.26 6.16
N ASP A 49 -0.49 -12.68 5.06
CA ASP A 49 -1.92 -12.92 5.00
C ASP A 49 -2.18 -14.41 5.22
N LEU A 50 -2.64 -14.77 6.40
CA LEU A 50 -2.93 -16.16 6.78
C LEU A 50 -4.28 -16.60 6.22
N ARG A 51 -4.28 -17.73 5.54
CA ARG A 51 -5.44 -18.28 4.84
C ARG A 51 -6.55 -18.70 5.79
N THR A 52 -7.77 -18.31 5.48
CA THR A 52 -8.99 -18.68 6.23
C THR A 52 -9.98 -19.51 5.40
N ASP A 53 -9.56 -20.04 4.24
CA ASP A 53 -10.38 -20.82 3.30
C ASP A 53 -11.60 -20.05 2.79
N ASN A 54 -11.41 -18.75 2.54
CA ASN A 54 -12.44 -17.79 2.13
C ASN A 54 -13.63 -17.69 3.12
N LYS A 55 -13.38 -17.99 4.40
CA LYS A 55 -14.39 -17.90 5.46
C LYS A 55 -14.00 -16.82 6.48
N ILE A 56 -14.99 -16.10 6.95
CA ILE A 56 -14.91 -15.23 8.12
C ILE A 56 -15.23 -16.04 9.39
N GLY A 57 -14.85 -15.51 10.57
CA GLY A 57 -15.26 -16.06 11.85
C GLY A 57 -14.35 -17.14 12.43
N LYS A 58 -13.16 -17.41 11.85
CA LYS A 58 -12.16 -18.26 12.52
C LYS A 58 -11.60 -17.52 13.73
N GLU A 59 -11.41 -18.22 14.84
CA GLU A 59 -10.84 -17.66 16.07
C GLU A 59 -9.42 -17.13 15.85
N VAL A 60 -9.20 -15.89 16.29
CA VAL A 60 -7.91 -15.23 16.31
C VAL A 60 -7.43 -15.10 17.75
N ARG A 61 -6.23 -15.57 18.02
CA ARG A 61 -5.67 -15.70 19.37
C ARG A 61 -4.38 -14.90 19.52
N ALA A 62 -4.14 -14.38 20.72
CA ALA A 62 -2.89 -13.71 21.06
C ALA A 62 -1.70 -14.67 20.89
N THR A 63 -0.68 -14.27 20.15
CA THR A 63 0.47 -15.13 19.83
C THR A 63 1.46 -15.25 20.99
N GLN A 64 1.44 -14.30 21.95
CA GLN A 64 2.28 -14.28 23.14
C GLN A 64 1.62 -13.43 24.25
N ASP A 65 2.09 -13.58 25.49
CA ASP A 65 1.70 -12.73 26.62
C ASP A 65 2.02 -11.26 26.35
N GLY A 66 1.12 -10.37 26.77
CA GLY A 66 1.28 -8.94 26.61
C GLY A 66 0.04 -8.14 27.03
N TYR A 67 -0.16 -7.00 26.41
CA TYR A 67 -1.37 -6.21 26.55
C TYR A 67 -1.73 -5.58 25.21
N ILE A 68 -3.01 -5.32 24.98
CA ILE A 68 -3.48 -4.64 23.78
C ILE A 68 -3.06 -3.17 23.88
N SER A 69 -2.10 -2.77 23.05
CA SER A 69 -1.53 -1.41 23.05
C SER A 69 -2.19 -0.48 22.06
N ARG A 70 -2.92 -1.02 21.06
CA ARG A 70 -3.68 -0.23 20.09
C ARG A 70 -4.84 -1.03 19.54
N ILE A 71 -6.00 -0.36 19.39
CA ILE A 71 -7.15 -0.86 18.65
C ILE A 71 -7.54 0.19 17.62
N LYS A 72 -7.67 -0.24 16.37
CA LYS A 72 -8.14 0.63 15.30
C LYS A 72 -9.34 0.01 14.59
N VAL A 73 -10.37 0.83 14.40
CA VAL A 73 -11.52 0.52 13.54
C VAL A 73 -11.55 1.57 12.43
N SER A 74 -11.54 1.13 11.18
CA SER A 74 -11.60 2.03 10.02
C SER A 74 -12.25 1.35 8.83
N PRO A 75 -12.95 2.07 7.94
CA PRO A 75 -13.47 1.49 6.70
C PRO A 75 -12.39 1.19 5.66
N VAL A 76 -11.13 1.61 5.91
CA VAL A 76 -9.99 1.45 5.00
C VAL A 76 -8.80 0.79 5.71
N GLY A 77 -7.74 0.46 4.94
CA GLY A 77 -6.51 -0.12 5.47
C GLY A 77 -6.76 -1.43 6.22
N TYR A 78 -6.26 -1.56 7.44
CA TYR A 78 -6.41 -2.78 8.27
C TYR A 78 -7.84 -3.08 8.76
N GLY A 79 -8.80 -2.21 8.50
CA GLY A 79 -10.18 -2.42 8.97
C GLY A 79 -10.27 -2.42 10.49
N LYS A 80 -10.88 -3.46 11.06
CA LYS A 80 -10.85 -3.75 12.49
C LYS A 80 -9.53 -4.44 12.81
N SER A 81 -8.69 -3.83 13.64
CA SER A 81 -7.35 -4.34 13.96
C SER A 81 -6.98 -4.17 15.43
N ILE A 82 -6.10 -5.06 15.90
CA ILE A 82 -5.54 -5.09 17.26
C ILE A 82 -4.02 -5.13 17.15
N PHE A 83 -3.33 -4.42 18.05
CA PHE A 83 -1.89 -4.55 18.25
C PHE A 83 -1.62 -4.90 19.73
N ILE A 84 -0.72 -5.85 19.94
CA ILE A 84 -0.36 -6.35 21.27
C ILE A 84 1.12 -6.13 21.49
N ASP A 85 1.47 -5.36 22.51
CA ASP A 85 2.85 -5.17 22.95
C ASP A 85 3.26 -6.29 23.91
N HIS A 86 4.40 -6.90 23.63
CA HIS A 86 4.96 -8.02 24.38
C HIS A 86 6.19 -7.60 25.20
N LYS A 87 6.46 -8.31 26.28
CA LYS A 87 7.58 -8.02 27.19
C LYS A 87 8.97 -8.12 26.53
N ASN A 88 9.07 -8.83 25.40
CA ASN A 88 10.32 -9.01 24.64
C ASN A 88 10.64 -7.86 23.67
N GLY A 89 9.90 -6.73 23.72
CA GLY A 89 10.12 -5.57 22.87
C GLY A 89 9.57 -5.72 21.44
N LEU A 90 8.68 -6.69 21.23
CA LEU A 90 7.97 -6.89 19.99
C LEU A 90 6.48 -6.55 20.12
N THR A 91 5.87 -6.15 19.02
CA THR A 91 4.44 -5.91 18.89
C THR A 91 3.88 -6.82 17.81
N SER A 92 2.83 -7.59 18.11
CA SER A 92 2.08 -8.34 17.09
C SER A 92 0.85 -7.57 16.66
N GLY A 93 0.57 -7.55 15.34
CA GLY A 93 -0.59 -6.89 14.74
C GLY A 93 -1.51 -7.88 14.06
N TYR A 94 -2.82 -7.68 14.17
CA TYR A 94 -3.89 -8.53 13.65
C TYR A 94 -4.88 -7.64 12.90
N GLY A 95 -4.98 -7.80 11.60
CA GLY A 95 -5.82 -6.97 10.73
C GLY A 95 -6.98 -7.72 10.09
N HIS A 96 -7.87 -6.95 9.49
CA HIS A 96 -9.05 -7.39 8.74
C HIS A 96 -10.05 -8.23 9.55
N LEU A 97 -10.09 -8.03 10.89
CA LEU A 97 -10.98 -8.78 11.76
C LEU A 97 -12.47 -8.53 11.40
N ASP A 98 -13.29 -9.56 11.58
CA ASP A 98 -14.75 -9.46 11.50
C ASP A 98 -15.30 -8.77 12.76
N ARG A 99 -14.94 -9.32 13.91
CA ARG A 99 -15.31 -8.80 15.23
C ARG A 99 -14.24 -9.13 16.26
N TYR A 100 -14.28 -8.41 17.36
CA TYR A 100 -13.43 -8.66 18.52
C TYR A 100 -14.05 -9.72 19.44
N SER A 101 -13.27 -10.24 20.41
CA SER A 101 -13.82 -10.99 21.55
C SER A 101 -14.75 -10.09 22.38
N ASP A 102 -15.63 -10.68 23.19
CA ASP A 102 -16.69 -9.93 23.88
C ASP A 102 -16.13 -8.80 24.76
N GLN A 103 -15.07 -9.06 25.52
CA GLN A 103 -14.43 -8.05 26.37
C GLN A 103 -13.88 -6.87 25.55
N ILE A 104 -13.16 -7.15 24.49
CA ILE A 104 -12.56 -6.12 23.62
C ILE A 104 -13.68 -5.37 22.87
N ASN A 105 -14.72 -6.06 22.45
CA ASN A 105 -15.84 -5.46 21.74
C ASN A 105 -16.62 -4.47 22.62
N GLU A 106 -16.83 -4.78 23.91
CA GLU A 106 -17.45 -3.85 24.87
C GLU A 106 -16.57 -2.61 25.10
N TYR A 107 -15.26 -2.78 25.19
CA TYR A 107 -14.31 -1.66 25.28
C TYR A 107 -14.39 -0.76 24.04
N VAL A 108 -14.33 -1.34 22.84
CA VAL A 108 -14.45 -0.63 21.57
C VAL A 108 -15.77 0.12 21.46
N LYS A 109 -16.89 -0.57 21.72
CA LYS A 109 -18.24 0.04 21.70
C LYS A 109 -18.34 1.22 22.65
N THR A 110 -17.85 1.09 23.88
CA THR A 110 -17.87 2.18 24.87
C THR A 110 -17.22 3.43 24.29
N ILE A 111 -16.05 3.30 23.68
CA ILE A 111 -15.32 4.44 23.08
C ILE A 111 -16.04 4.97 21.85
N GLN A 112 -16.56 4.11 20.96
CA GLN A 112 -17.31 4.53 19.79
C GLN A 112 -18.54 5.35 20.15
N TYR A 113 -19.26 4.96 21.22
CA TYR A 113 -20.42 5.72 21.72
C TYR A 113 -20.02 7.02 22.41
N GLN A 114 -18.91 7.05 23.16
CA GLN A 114 -18.37 8.28 23.75
C GLN A 114 -17.98 9.30 22.69
N LEU A 115 -17.28 8.83 21.64
CA LEU A 115 -16.80 9.68 20.54
C LEU A 115 -17.88 9.93 19.46
N LYS A 116 -18.98 9.21 19.49
CA LYS A 116 -20.01 9.19 18.44
C LYS A 116 -19.39 8.98 17.05
N SER A 117 -18.54 7.95 16.94
CA SER A 117 -17.81 7.63 15.72
C SER A 117 -17.66 6.12 15.55
N PHE A 118 -17.84 5.63 14.31
CA PHE A 118 -17.45 4.29 13.93
C PHE A 118 -15.92 4.15 13.86
N ASP A 119 -15.27 5.14 13.21
CA ASP A 119 -13.81 5.16 13.03
C ASP A 119 -13.15 5.63 14.34
N ILE A 120 -12.28 4.78 14.89
CA ILE A 120 -11.51 5.05 16.11
C ILE A 120 -10.08 4.55 15.98
N ASP A 121 -9.16 5.22 16.67
CA ASP A 121 -7.76 4.80 16.82
C ASP A 121 -7.35 5.08 18.27
N VAL A 122 -7.32 4.04 19.11
CA VAL A 122 -7.19 4.17 20.55
C VAL A 122 -6.03 3.33 21.07
N PHE A 123 -5.44 3.81 22.18
CA PHE A 123 -4.24 3.27 22.79
C PHE A 123 -4.51 2.93 24.25
N PRO A 124 -5.01 1.70 24.55
CA PRO A 124 -5.23 1.25 25.91
C PRO A 124 -3.94 1.25 26.73
N LYS A 125 -4.05 1.51 28.03
CA LYS A 125 -2.93 1.39 28.97
C LYS A 125 -2.60 -0.09 29.22
N SER A 126 -1.40 -0.35 29.71
CA SER A 126 -0.88 -1.70 29.90
C SER A 126 -1.67 -2.57 30.90
N ASP A 127 -2.46 -1.95 31.76
CA ASP A 127 -3.31 -2.59 32.77
C ASP A 127 -4.79 -2.71 32.35
N GLU A 128 -5.22 -2.05 31.25
CA GLU A 128 -6.63 -2.05 30.83
C GLU A 128 -7.03 -3.34 30.11
N LEU A 129 -6.20 -3.83 29.21
CA LEU A 129 -6.48 -5.01 28.37
C LEU A 129 -5.28 -5.97 28.34
N PRO A 130 -4.90 -6.59 29.49
CA PRO A 130 -3.87 -7.62 29.49
C PRO A 130 -4.35 -8.88 28.78
N VAL A 131 -3.44 -9.59 28.09
CA VAL A 131 -3.71 -10.84 27.38
C VAL A 131 -2.62 -11.87 27.66
N LYS A 132 -3.01 -13.14 27.66
CA LYS A 132 -2.12 -14.29 27.71
C LYS A 132 -2.00 -14.93 26.34
N LYS A 133 -0.87 -15.58 26.10
CA LYS A 133 -0.68 -16.43 24.91
C LYS A 133 -1.82 -17.43 24.77
N GLY A 134 -2.49 -17.41 23.60
CA GLY A 134 -3.62 -18.28 23.32
C GLY A 134 -4.99 -17.69 23.66
N ASP A 135 -5.08 -16.53 24.33
CA ASP A 135 -6.37 -15.88 24.59
C ASP A 135 -7.07 -15.50 23.30
N LEU A 136 -8.38 -15.68 23.27
CA LEU A 136 -9.23 -15.27 22.16
C LEU A 136 -9.33 -13.74 22.12
N ILE A 137 -8.84 -13.12 21.05
CA ILE A 137 -8.87 -11.66 20.86
C ILE A 137 -9.88 -11.20 19.82
N GLY A 138 -10.32 -12.10 18.94
CA GLY A 138 -11.28 -11.77 17.89
C GLY A 138 -11.47 -12.90 16.89
N TYR A 139 -12.05 -12.55 15.77
CA TYR A 139 -12.39 -13.49 14.69
C TYR A 139 -11.93 -12.94 13.35
N SER A 140 -11.39 -13.81 12.50
CA SER A 140 -10.93 -13.44 11.16
C SER A 140 -12.06 -12.94 10.29
N GLY A 141 -11.77 -11.98 9.43
CA GLY A 141 -12.79 -11.32 8.63
C GLY A 141 -12.30 -10.88 7.26
N ASN A 142 -12.92 -9.79 6.80
CA ASN A 142 -12.64 -9.13 5.53
C ASN A 142 -12.86 -7.62 5.65
N SER A 143 -12.67 -7.01 6.82
CA SER A 143 -12.91 -5.57 7.02
C SER A 143 -11.80 -4.71 6.42
N GLY A 144 -12.11 -3.44 6.14
CA GLY A 144 -11.16 -2.47 5.58
C GLY A 144 -10.76 -2.76 4.13
N GLY A 145 -9.50 -2.53 3.78
CA GLY A 145 -8.95 -2.62 2.41
C GLY A 145 -8.67 -4.04 1.90
N SER A 146 -9.27 -5.06 2.48
CA SER A 146 -9.08 -6.47 2.10
C SER A 146 -9.94 -6.85 0.88
N SER A 147 -9.40 -7.64 -0.04
CA SER A 147 -10.10 -8.17 -1.22
C SER A 147 -10.82 -9.50 -1.00
N GLY A 148 -10.60 -10.16 0.13
CA GLY A 148 -11.24 -11.44 0.49
C GLY A 148 -10.90 -11.88 1.91
N PRO A 149 -11.63 -12.85 2.51
CA PRO A 149 -11.41 -13.28 3.88
C PRO A 149 -10.01 -13.86 4.13
N HIS A 150 -9.27 -13.26 5.06
CA HIS A 150 -7.98 -13.71 5.57
C HIS A 150 -7.68 -13.05 6.92
N LEU A 151 -6.62 -13.46 7.59
CA LEU A 151 -6.04 -12.75 8.73
C LEU A 151 -4.72 -12.11 8.29
N HIS A 152 -4.66 -10.80 8.23
CA HIS A 152 -3.39 -10.09 8.14
C HIS A 152 -2.68 -10.14 9.48
N TYR A 153 -1.45 -10.69 9.50
CA TYR A 153 -0.64 -10.81 10.70
C TYR A 153 0.74 -10.19 10.48
N GLU A 154 1.18 -9.37 11.43
CA GLU A 154 2.49 -8.75 11.39
C GLU A 154 3.19 -8.75 12.74
N VAL A 155 4.51 -8.65 12.72
CA VAL A 155 5.36 -8.46 13.89
C VAL A 155 6.20 -7.20 13.68
N ARG A 156 6.30 -6.37 14.71
CA ARG A 156 7.08 -5.13 14.72
C ARG A 156 8.00 -5.08 15.95
N THR A 157 9.06 -4.30 15.85
CA THR A 157 9.74 -3.81 17.05
C THR A 157 8.85 -2.76 17.73
N THR A 158 8.68 -2.84 19.07
CA THR A 158 7.80 -1.91 19.80
C THR A 158 8.33 -0.48 19.78
N ILE A 159 9.65 -0.29 19.89
CA ILE A 159 10.27 1.04 20.04
C ILE A 159 10.20 1.86 18.75
N ASP A 160 10.66 1.30 17.63
CA ASP A 160 10.81 2.03 16.36
C ASP A 160 9.82 1.56 15.28
N GLN A 161 8.86 0.67 15.64
CA GLN A 161 7.78 0.18 14.80
C GLN A 161 8.24 -0.37 13.44
N ARG A 162 9.47 -0.91 13.37
CA ARG A 162 9.96 -1.57 12.15
C ARG A 162 9.31 -2.94 12.02
N ILE A 163 8.75 -3.18 10.85
CA ILE A 163 8.07 -4.43 10.51
C ILE A 163 9.11 -5.51 10.24
N ILE A 164 8.89 -6.71 10.78
CA ILE A 164 9.80 -7.86 10.68
C ILE A 164 9.08 -8.99 9.95
N ASN A 165 9.78 -9.67 9.06
CA ASN A 165 9.22 -10.84 8.37
C ASN A 165 8.84 -11.94 9.39
N PRO A 166 7.56 -12.30 9.52
CA PRO A 166 7.13 -13.26 10.53
C PRO A 166 7.58 -14.71 10.25
N ILE A 167 7.68 -15.09 8.97
CA ILE A 167 7.83 -16.51 8.59
C ILE A 167 9.11 -17.14 9.13
N PRO A 168 10.32 -16.59 8.93
CA PRO A 168 11.50 -17.32 9.40
C PRO A 168 11.71 -17.24 10.91
N ASN A 169 11.04 -16.30 11.59
CA ASN A 169 11.35 -15.94 12.97
C ASN A 169 10.27 -16.37 13.97
N PHE A 170 8.99 -16.33 13.58
CA PHE A 170 7.85 -16.46 14.52
C PHE A 170 6.81 -17.48 14.08
N LEU A 171 6.63 -17.70 12.76
CA LEU A 171 5.65 -18.63 12.23
C LEU A 171 6.35 -19.85 11.60
N ASN A 172 5.90 -21.04 12.00
CA ASN A 172 6.41 -22.29 11.40
C ASN A 172 5.58 -22.64 10.16
N ILE A 173 5.94 -22.02 9.02
CA ILE A 173 5.34 -22.33 7.72
C ILE A 173 6.38 -23.13 6.91
N VAL A 174 6.02 -24.38 6.59
CA VAL A 174 6.90 -25.27 5.84
C VAL A 174 6.78 -24.98 4.34
N ASP A 175 7.90 -24.69 3.72
CA ASP A 175 8.01 -24.50 2.28
C ASP A 175 9.32 -25.10 1.72
N SER A 176 9.20 -25.78 0.58
CA SER A 176 10.32 -26.41 -0.13
C SER A 176 10.39 -26.03 -1.62
N ILE A 177 9.56 -25.06 -2.04
CA ILE A 177 9.52 -24.61 -3.43
C ILE A 177 10.44 -23.39 -3.56
N ALA A 178 11.41 -23.46 -4.47
CA ALA A 178 12.28 -22.33 -4.73
C ALA A 178 11.60 -21.30 -5.65
N PRO A 179 11.92 -20.00 -5.52
CA PRO A 179 11.36 -18.94 -6.35
C PRO A 179 11.50 -19.22 -7.86
N ILE A 180 10.53 -18.77 -8.63
CA ILE A 180 10.46 -19.00 -10.09
C ILE A 180 10.87 -17.70 -10.79
N ILE A 181 11.86 -17.78 -11.70
CA ILE A 181 12.30 -16.67 -12.54
C ILE A 181 11.70 -16.85 -13.94
N ARG A 182 10.77 -15.95 -14.35
CA ARG A 182 10.00 -16.07 -15.61
C ARG A 182 10.66 -15.40 -16.79
N SER A 183 11.21 -14.20 -16.59
CA SER A 183 11.81 -13.42 -17.66
C SER A 183 12.95 -12.54 -17.16
N LEU A 184 13.85 -12.21 -18.10
CA LEU A 184 14.97 -11.30 -17.92
C LEU A 184 14.75 -10.07 -18.78
N HIS A 185 15.10 -8.91 -18.22
CA HIS A 185 14.99 -7.62 -18.87
C HIS A 185 16.32 -6.88 -18.78
N ILE A 186 16.80 -6.34 -19.91
CA ILE A 186 18.01 -5.51 -19.95
C ILE A 186 17.62 -4.10 -20.34
N TYR A 187 17.94 -3.13 -19.50
CA TYR A 187 17.64 -1.71 -19.65
C TYR A 187 18.89 -0.97 -20.14
N ARG A 188 18.69 -0.09 -21.11
CA ARG A 188 19.72 0.89 -21.45
C ARG A 188 19.56 2.12 -20.55
N LEU A 189 20.62 2.46 -19.81
CA LEU A 189 20.65 3.55 -18.84
C LEU A 189 21.55 4.69 -19.33
N ASP A 190 21.50 5.01 -20.62
CA ASP A 190 22.20 6.17 -21.16
C ASP A 190 21.44 7.47 -20.79
N SER A 191 22.20 8.54 -20.59
CA SER A 191 21.74 9.77 -19.96
C SER A 191 20.56 10.45 -20.66
N GLN A 192 20.37 10.26 -21.95
CA GLN A 192 19.31 10.95 -22.71
C GLN A 192 17.95 10.25 -22.64
N ASN A 193 17.91 8.93 -22.55
CA ASN A 193 16.64 8.20 -22.38
C ASN A 193 16.14 8.24 -20.95
N TYR A 194 17.05 8.32 -19.99
CA TYR A 194 16.72 8.40 -18.57
C TYR A 194 16.14 9.78 -18.17
N ALA A 195 16.60 10.86 -18.80
CA ALA A 195 16.12 12.21 -18.52
C ALA A 195 14.61 12.40 -18.76
N ASN A 196 13.96 11.51 -19.52
CA ASN A 196 12.53 11.53 -19.82
C ASN A 196 11.71 10.53 -18.97
N GLY A 197 12.36 9.81 -18.04
CA GLY A 197 11.70 8.83 -17.20
C GLY A 197 11.35 7.50 -17.90
N PHE A 198 11.64 7.33 -19.18
CA PHE A 198 11.37 6.12 -19.93
C PHE A 198 12.66 5.35 -20.21
N ASN A 199 12.69 4.09 -19.81
CA ASN A 199 13.81 3.19 -20.06
C ASN A 199 13.53 2.32 -21.30
N ARG A 200 14.44 2.30 -22.27
CA ARG A 200 14.40 1.29 -23.34
C ARG A 200 14.90 -0.02 -22.77
N LYS A 201 14.10 -1.07 -22.85
CA LYS A 201 14.44 -2.42 -22.40
C LYS A 201 14.30 -3.43 -23.51
N VAL A 202 15.05 -4.53 -23.40
CA VAL A 202 14.93 -5.74 -24.23
C VAL A 202 14.59 -6.90 -23.32
N ASP A 203 13.60 -7.69 -23.72
CA ASP A 203 13.04 -8.80 -22.94
C ASP A 203 13.62 -10.13 -23.44
N PHE A 204 13.96 -11.04 -22.50
CA PHE A 204 14.46 -12.38 -22.80
C PHE A 204 13.64 -13.42 -22.06
N THR A 205 13.26 -14.47 -22.77
CA THR A 205 12.63 -15.65 -22.15
C THR A 205 13.67 -16.43 -21.36
N VAL A 206 13.30 -16.82 -20.15
CA VAL A 206 14.14 -17.64 -19.26
C VAL A 206 13.73 -19.10 -19.36
N PHE A 207 14.68 -20.00 -19.42
CA PHE A 207 14.49 -21.44 -19.56
C PHE A 207 15.09 -22.18 -18.37
N LYS A 208 14.48 -23.29 -17.95
CA LYS A 208 15.09 -24.20 -16.98
C LYS A 208 16.33 -24.87 -17.58
N ALA A 209 17.39 -24.95 -16.78
CA ALA A 209 18.64 -25.62 -17.09
C ALA A 209 18.95 -26.67 -15.99
N LYS A 210 19.97 -27.50 -16.18
CA LYS A 210 20.38 -28.54 -15.22
C LYS A 210 20.57 -27.99 -13.79
N ASN A 211 21.13 -26.78 -13.67
CA ASN A 211 21.47 -26.15 -12.39
C ASN A 211 20.80 -24.78 -12.22
N GLY A 212 19.48 -24.69 -12.47
CA GLY A 212 18.70 -23.45 -12.31
C GLY A 212 18.09 -22.95 -13.62
N TYR A 213 18.38 -21.71 -14.00
CA TYR A 213 17.80 -21.03 -15.16
C TYR A 213 18.87 -20.44 -16.07
N THR A 214 18.56 -20.26 -17.35
CA THR A 214 19.42 -19.61 -18.36
C THR A 214 18.57 -18.93 -19.45
N ILE A 215 19.22 -18.24 -20.38
CA ILE A 215 18.63 -17.72 -21.63
C ILE A 215 19.33 -18.34 -22.84
N ASN A 216 18.63 -18.42 -23.99
CA ASN A 216 19.13 -19.13 -25.18
C ASN A 216 20.05 -18.29 -26.08
N SER A 217 20.34 -17.02 -25.72
CA SER A 217 21.16 -16.13 -26.50
C SER A 217 22.13 -15.35 -25.62
N ILE A 218 23.21 -14.86 -26.21
CA ILE A 218 24.14 -13.93 -25.54
C ILE A 218 23.72 -12.50 -25.91
N PRO A 219 23.11 -11.73 -24.99
CA PRO A 219 22.75 -10.34 -25.24
C PRO A 219 23.96 -9.51 -25.64
N ARG A 220 23.82 -8.75 -26.73
CA ARG A 220 24.83 -7.80 -27.21
C ARG A 220 24.42 -6.41 -26.75
N VAL A 221 25.24 -5.77 -25.95
CA VAL A 221 24.93 -4.54 -25.22
C VAL A 221 26.05 -3.51 -25.31
N TYR A 222 25.75 -2.24 -25.09
CA TYR A 222 26.74 -1.18 -24.98
C TYR A 222 26.30 -0.09 -24.03
N GLY A 223 27.25 0.72 -23.55
CA GLY A 223 27.00 1.83 -22.62
C GLY A 223 26.68 1.34 -21.20
N LYS A 224 25.89 2.08 -20.47
CA LYS A 224 25.42 1.70 -19.12
C LYS A 224 24.13 0.92 -19.22
N ILE A 225 24.10 -0.26 -18.62
CA ILE A 225 22.90 -1.10 -18.57
C ILE A 225 22.46 -1.39 -17.15
N GLY A 226 21.16 -1.62 -16.99
CA GLY A 226 20.54 -2.21 -15.81
C GLY A 226 19.90 -3.54 -16.13
N ILE A 227 19.71 -4.37 -15.14
CA ILE A 227 19.05 -5.67 -15.26
C ILE A 227 17.75 -5.64 -14.46
N GLY A 228 16.72 -6.33 -14.94
CA GLY A 228 15.48 -6.60 -14.21
C GLY A 228 15.02 -8.03 -14.42
N VAL A 229 14.26 -8.55 -13.48
CA VAL A 229 13.70 -9.90 -13.54
C VAL A 229 12.25 -9.91 -13.10
N ASP A 230 11.43 -10.73 -13.77
CA ASP A 230 10.13 -11.14 -13.27
C ASP A 230 10.34 -12.41 -12.43
N VAL A 231 10.14 -12.27 -11.13
CA VAL A 231 10.40 -13.33 -10.14
C VAL A 231 9.29 -13.36 -9.10
N PHE A 232 8.82 -14.53 -8.76
CA PHE A 232 7.83 -14.77 -7.72
C PHE A 232 8.08 -16.12 -7.07
N ASP A 233 7.43 -16.34 -5.94
CA ASP A 233 7.48 -17.59 -5.20
C ASP A 233 6.12 -18.27 -5.11
N ARG A 234 6.08 -19.53 -4.65
CA ARG A 234 4.89 -20.29 -4.31
C ARG A 234 5.18 -21.16 -3.11
N LEU A 235 4.22 -21.26 -2.21
CA LEU A 235 4.33 -22.23 -1.12
C LEU A 235 3.78 -23.61 -1.52
N ASN A 236 4.21 -24.64 -0.81
CA ASN A 236 3.75 -26.02 -0.99
C ASN A 236 2.22 -26.09 -1.05
N ASN A 237 1.71 -26.78 -2.07
CA ASN A 237 0.28 -27.05 -2.27
C ASN A 237 -0.62 -25.80 -2.43
N LEU A 238 -0.04 -24.62 -2.73
CA LEU A 238 -0.78 -23.39 -2.98
C LEU A 238 -0.51 -22.87 -4.39
N SER A 239 -1.57 -22.44 -5.08
CA SER A 239 -1.45 -21.79 -6.40
C SER A 239 -1.14 -20.29 -6.31
N THR A 240 -1.31 -19.69 -5.14
CA THR A 240 -1.09 -18.26 -4.91
C THR A 240 0.38 -17.91 -5.12
N GLN A 241 0.63 -16.83 -5.86
CA GLN A 241 1.97 -16.25 -6.01
C GLN A 241 2.30 -15.46 -4.74
N CYS A 242 3.51 -15.67 -4.24
CA CYS A 242 4.10 -14.98 -3.11
C CYS A 242 5.34 -14.19 -3.57
N GLY A 243 5.80 -13.25 -2.75
CA GLY A 243 7.06 -12.54 -2.96
C GLY A 243 8.27 -13.40 -2.56
N PHE A 244 9.43 -12.98 -3.01
CA PHE A 244 10.74 -13.50 -2.58
C PHE A 244 11.22 -12.76 -1.31
N LYS A 245 12.24 -13.31 -0.62
CA LYS A 245 12.90 -12.65 0.52
C LYS A 245 14.18 -11.93 0.12
N ASN A 246 15.03 -12.59 -0.68
CA ASN A 246 16.28 -12.00 -1.15
C ASN A 246 16.38 -12.08 -2.67
N LEU A 247 17.00 -11.05 -3.26
CA LEU A 247 17.30 -11.00 -4.68
C LEU A 247 18.66 -10.32 -4.88
N SER A 248 19.63 -11.05 -5.45
CA SER A 248 20.98 -10.53 -5.68
C SER A 248 21.40 -10.63 -7.13
N LEU A 249 22.27 -9.70 -7.55
CA LEU A 249 22.93 -9.68 -8.85
C LEU A 249 24.45 -9.70 -8.66
N SER A 250 25.10 -10.65 -9.33
CA SER A 250 26.56 -10.71 -9.43
C SER A 250 27.02 -10.50 -10.87
N VAL A 251 28.09 -9.76 -11.02
CA VAL A 251 28.82 -9.54 -12.28
C VAL A 251 30.24 -10.03 -12.13
N ASN A 252 30.64 -11.01 -12.95
CA ASN A 252 31.96 -11.65 -12.88
C ASN A 252 32.31 -12.15 -11.45
N GLY A 253 31.32 -12.71 -10.74
CA GLY A 253 31.47 -13.25 -9.38
C GLY A 253 31.41 -12.21 -8.26
N LYS A 254 31.30 -10.90 -8.57
CA LYS A 254 31.16 -9.83 -7.56
C LYS A 254 29.69 -9.40 -7.42
N ILE A 255 29.16 -9.44 -6.21
CA ILE A 255 27.80 -8.92 -5.93
C ILE A 255 27.81 -7.40 -6.12
N VAL A 256 26.92 -6.92 -6.98
CA VAL A 256 26.72 -5.47 -7.27
C VAL A 256 25.36 -4.94 -6.82
N TYR A 257 24.40 -5.84 -6.54
CA TYR A 257 23.08 -5.49 -6.03
C TYR A 257 22.59 -6.59 -5.08
N ASN A 258 21.99 -6.18 -3.98
CA ASN A 258 21.31 -7.09 -3.06
C ASN A 258 20.12 -6.41 -2.43
N LEU A 259 18.93 -6.98 -2.60
CA LEU A 259 17.67 -6.60 -1.99
C LEU A 259 17.28 -7.67 -0.98
N THR A 260 17.05 -7.27 0.27
CA THR A 260 16.61 -8.16 1.35
C THR A 260 15.32 -7.62 1.99
N LEU A 261 14.29 -8.43 1.99
CA LEU A 261 12.98 -8.13 2.57
C LEU A 261 12.82 -8.91 3.88
N ASP A 262 13.51 -8.48 4.92
CA ASP A 262 13.48 -9.09 6.25
C ASP A 262 12.97 -8.15 7.35
N LYS A 263 13.30 -6.86 7.27
CA LYS A 263 12.90 -5.82 8.21
C LYS A 263 12.98 -4.44 7.56
N PHE A 264 11.92 -3.65 7.65
CA PHE A 264 11.90 -2.26 7.15
C PHE A 264 10.88 -1.41 7.89
N ALA A 265 10.93 -0.09 7.77
CA ALA A 265 9.96 0.82 8.34
C ALA A 265 8.71 0.93 7.44
N PHE A 266 7.54 1.15 8.03
CA PHE A 266 6.29 1.33 7.27
C PHE A 266 6.39 2.50 6.26
N ALA A 267 7.07 3.58 6.65
CA ALA A 267 7.29 4.73 5.76
C ALA A 267 8.18 4.41 4.53
N GLU A 268 8.93 3.30 4.58
CA GLU A 268 9.80 2.86 3.47
C GLU A 268 9.06 2.01 2.43
N THR A 269 7.86 1.51 2.74
CA THR A 269 7.15 0.55 1.88
C THR A 269 6.91 1.08 0.47
N ARG A 270 6.71 2.40 0.32
CA ARG A 270 6.47 3.06 -0.96
C ARG A 270 7.69 3.09 -1.89
N TYR A 271 8.90 2.81 -1.39
CA TYR A 271 10.08 2.64 -2.26
C TYR A 271 9.95 1.49 -3.26
N VAL A 272 8.97 0.59 -3.09
CA VAL A 272 8.61 -0.41 -4.10
C VAL A 272 8.45 0.20 -5.49
N ASN A 273 7.86 1.39 -5.60
CA ASN A 273 7.65 2.09 -6.87
C ASN A 273 8.94 2.37 -7.66
N SER A 274 10.07 2.48 -6.96
CA SER A 274 11.38 2.67 -7.56
C SER A 274 12.16 1.36 -7.73
N ILE A 275 11.77 0.31 -7.02
CA ILE A 275 12.39 -1.02 -7.12
C ILE A 275 11.84 -1.78 -8.32
N ILE A 276 10.57 -1.62 -8.62
CA ILE A 276 9.96 -2.24 -9.81
C ILE A 276 10.08 -1.35 -11.06
N ASP A 277 9.89 -1.96 -12.22
CA ASP A 277 9.59 -1.24 -13.47
C ASP A 277 8.15 -0.70 -13.41
N TYR A 278 8.00 0.46 -12.78
CA TYR A 278 6.70 1.06 -12.52
C TYR A 278 5.90 1.35 -13.79
N GLU A 279 6.57 1.74 -14.89
CA GLU A 279 5.92 1.96 -16.18
C GLU A 279 5.28 0.67 -16.70
N THR A 280 6.00 -0.45 -16.63
CA THR A 280 5.49 -1.76 -17.07
C THR A 280 4.33 -2.21 -16.17
N GLN A 281 4.46 -2.07 -14.86
CA GLN A 281 3.37 -2.38 -13.92
C GLN A 281 2.15 -1.49 -14.17
N TYR A 282 2.36 -0.19 -14.34
CA TYR A 282 1.27 0.75 -14.63
C TYR A 282 0.52 0.38 -15.91
N ASN A 283 1.21 0.02 -16.99
CA ASN A 283 0.61 -0.23 -18.30
C ASN A 283 0.01 -1.64 -18.43
N SER A 284 0.61 -2.66 -17.81
CA SER A 284 0.26 -4.08 -18.05
C SER A 284 0.02 -4.91 -16.79
N GLY A 285 0.27 -4.38 -15.60
CA GLY A 285 0.20 -5.12 -14.34
C GLY A 285 1.35 -6.11 -14.11
N LYS A 286 2.34 -6.18 -15.03
CA LYS A 286 3.50 -7.07 -14.86
C LYS A 286 4.48 -6.51 -13.83
N GLU A 287 4.97 -7.36 -12.95
CA GLU A 287 5.93 -7.01 -11.92
C GLU A 287 7.34 -7.41 -12.36
N ILE A 288 8.17 -6.43 -12.68
CA ILE A 288 9.58 -6.62 -13.00
C ILE A 288 10.39 -5.92 -11.93
N VAL A 289 11.19 -6.66 -11.17
CA VAL A 289 12.08 -6.11 -10.16
C VAL A 289 13.37 -5.65 -10.83
N LYS A 290 13.69 -4.37 -10.68
CA LYS A 290 14.95 -3.79 -11.17
C LYS A 290 16.08 -4.14 -10.21
N LEU A 291 17.19 -4.62 -10.74
CA LEU A 291 18.43 -4.91 -10.01
C LEU A 291 19.43 -3.75 -10.11
N PHE A 292 18.88 -2.54 -10.18
CA PHE A 292 19.62 -1.29 -10.11
C PHE A 292 18.77 -0.23 -9.38
N VAL A 293 19.42 0.74 -8.78
CA VAL A 293 18.83 1.67 -7.83
C VAL A 293 18.78 3.08 -8.40
N GLN A 294 17.64 3.74 -8.30
CA GLN A 294 17.51 5.16 -8.59
C GLN A 294 18.09 6.00 -7.44
N PRO A 295 18.69 7.17 -7.71
CA PRO A 295 19.48 7.93 -6.72
C PRO A 295 18.74 8.33 -5.44
N ALA A 296 17.43 8.54 -5.49
CA ALA A 296 16.61 8.88 -4.32
C ALA A 296 15.84 7.69 -3.72
N ASN A 297 16.28 6.46 -4.00
CA ASN A 297 15.76 5.29 -3.31
C ASN A 297 16.62 4.98 -2.08
N PHE A 298 16.09 5.24 -0.89
CA PHE A 298 16.76 5.03 0.40
C PHE A 298 16.18 3.84 1.17
N PHE A 299 15.63 2.87 0.47
CA PHE A 299 15.07 1.67 1.09
C PHE A 299 16.13 0.89 1.86
N SER A 300 15.89 0.65 3.14
CA SER A 300 16.86 -0.01 4.04
C SER A 300 17.14 -1.49 3.71
N GLY A 301 16.26 -2.12 2.91
CA GLY A 301 16.48 -3.48 2.40
C GLY A 301 17.49 -3.59 1.26
N LEU A 302 17.94 -2.47 0.67
CA LEU A 302 19.01 -2.43 -0.32
C LEU A 302 20.37 -2.49 0.39
N ARG A 303 21.11 -3.59 0.20
CA ARG A 303 22.35 -3.85 0.90
C ARG A 303 23.48 -4.14 -0.09
N ASN A 304 24.70 -3.68 0.23
CA ASN A 304 25.90 -3.95 -0.60
C ASN A 304 25.73 -3.57 -2.08
N VAL A 305 25.08 -2.43 -2.36
CA VAL A 305 24.87 -1.95 -3.72
C VAL A 305 26.13 -1.21 -4.20
N ILE A 306 26.73 -1.69 -5.29
CA ILE A 306 27.92 -1.12 -5.90
C ILE A 306 27.53 -0.46 -7.21
N GLY A 307 27.90 0.81 -7.41
CA GLY A 307 27.58 1.55 -8.63
C GLY A 307 26.08 1.61 -8.94
N ASN A 308 25.24 1.60 -7.89
CA ASN A 308 23.78 1.50 -8.01
C ASN A 308 23.29 0.26 -8.78
N GLY A 309 24.05 -0.84 -8.85
CA GLY A 309 23.69 -2.02 -9.64
C GLY A 309 23.80 -1.80 -11.16
N VAL A 310 24.30 -0.64 -11.60
CA VAL A 310 24.48 -0.30 -13.01
C VAL A 310 25.76 -0.93 -13.53
N ILE A 311 25.69 -1.59 -14.69
CA ILE A 311 26.84 -2.25 -15.33
C ILE A 311 27.38 -1.35 -16.45
N PRO A 312 28.56 -0.74 -16.28
CA PRO A 312 29.25 -0.05 -17.37
C PRO A 312 29.87 -1.08 -18.32
N VAL A 313 29.37 -1.15 -19.54
CA VAL A 313 29.78 -2.13 -20.54
C VAL A 313 30.92 -1.56 -21.38
N VAL A 314 32.04 -2.30 -21.41
CA VAL A 314 33.18 -2.02 -22.28
C VAL A 314 33.03 -2.82 -23.57
N PRO A 315 33.27 -2.22 -24.74
CA PRO A 315 33.25 -2.94 -26.02
C PRO A 315 34.17 -4.19 -26.01
N ASP A 316 33.75 -5.22 -26.74
CA ASP A 316 34.44 -6.50 -26.91
C ASP A 316 34.66 -7.32 -25.63
N SER A 317 34.20 -6.85 -24.48
CA SER A 317 34.26 -7.56 -23.20
C SER A 317 33.06 -8.51 -23.03
N THR A 318 33.27 -9.60 -22.29
CA THR A 318 32.20 -10.53 -21.90
C THR A 318 32.05 -10.52 -20.39
N TYR A 319 30.79 -10.43 -19.92
CA TYR A 319 30.45 -10.41 -18.50
C TYR A 319 29.62 -11.65 -18.17
N LYS A 320 30.03 -12.37 -17.12
CA LYS A 320 29.24 -13.45 -16.52
C LYS A 320 28.24 -12.82 -15.52
N ILE A 321 26.99 -13.09 -15.73
CA ILE A 321 25.89 -12.55 -14.90
C ILE A 321 25.23 -13.70 -14.13
N GLU A 322 25.02 -13.48 -12.85
CA GLU A 322 24.36 -14.43 -11.96
C GLU A 322 23.33 -13.70 -11.10
N ILE A 323 22.09 -14.20 -11.12
CA ILE A 323 20.99 -13.68 -10.31
C ILE A 323 20.50 -14.79 -9.40
N ILE A 324 20.44 -14.54 -8.10
CA ILE A 324 19.94 -15.49 -7.10
C ILE A 324 18.71 -14.89 -6.42
N ALA A 325 17.60 -15.61 -6.46
CA ALA A 325 16.41 -15.31 -5.70
C ALA A 325 16.20 -16.36 -4.61
N SER A 326 15.90 -15.95 -3.38
CA SER A 326 15.55 -16.89 -2.30
C SER A 326 14.30 -16.43 -1.55
N ASP A 327 13.56 -17.41 -1.02
CA ASP A 327 12.37 -17.22 -0.19
C ASP A 327 12.70 -17.11 1.32
N ALA A 328 11.67 -17.06 2.15
CA ALA A 328 11.79 -16.99 3.61
C ALA A 328 12.27 -18.31 4.24
N SER A 329 12.12 -19.44 3.54
CA SER A 329 12.56 -20.79 3.96
C SER A 329 13.99 -21.12 3.47
N ASN A 330 14.66 -20.18 2.78
CA ASN A 330 15.99 -20.28 2.16
C ASN A 330 16.07 -21.25 0.95
N ASN A 331 14.93 -21.62 0.33
CA ASN A 331 14.98 -22.23 -0.98
C ASN A 331 15.44 -21.18 -1.99
N SER A 332 16.25 -21.56 -2.97
CA SER A 332 16.86 -20.60 -3.90
C SER A 332 16.86 -21.06 -5.34
N SER A 333 16.70 -20.10 -6.23
CA SER A 333 16.83 -20.26 -7.67
C SER A 333 17.91 -19.36 -8.23
N LYS A 334 18.66 -19.87 -9.21
CA LYS A 334 19.74 -19.17 -9.85
C LYS A 334 19.51 -19.06 -11.36
N LEU A 335 19.63 -17.83 -11.89
CA LEU A 335 19.69 -17.55 -13.33
C LEU A 335 21.12 -17.15 -13.69
N SER A 336 21.75 -17.90 -14.63
CA SER A 336 23.12 -17.65 -15.09
C SER A 336 23.17 -17.46 -16.60
N PHE A 337 23.84 -16.41 -17.07
CA PHE A 337 24.02 -16.10 -18.48
C PHE A 337 25.24 -15.21 -18.69
N SER A 338 25.63 -15.00 -19.97
CA SER A 338 26.67 -14.04 -20.33
C SER A 338 26.11 -12.93 -21.19
N ILE A 339 26.68 -11.72 -21.09
CA ILE A 339 26.45 -10.62 -21.99
C ILE A 339 27.73 -10.23 -22.70
N LYS A 340 27.65 -9.73 -23.94
CA LYS A 340 28.81 -9.28 -24.72
C LYS A 340 28.70 -7.78 -25.00
N GLY A 341 29.72 -7.03 -24.65
CA GLY A 341 29.89 -5.64 -25.04
C GLY A 341 30.18 -5.50 -26.53
N ILE A 342 29.52 -4.54 -27.18
CA ILE A 342 29.75 -4.22 -28.59
C ILE A 342 29.96 -2.72 -28.79
N ASN A 343 30.65 -2.37 -29.89
CA ASN A 343 30.66 -1.00 -30.38
C ASN A 343 29.35 -0.72 -31.12
N PRO A 344 28.59 0.35 -30.82
CA PRO A 344 27.42 0.71 -31.60
C PRO A 344 27.87 1.15 -33.00
N ASN A 345 27.32 0.53 -34.06
CA ASN A 345 27.61 0.87 -35.45
C ASN A 345 27.04 2.22 -35.90
N SER A 346 26.22 2.85 -35.07
CA SER A 346 25.66 4.18 -35.26
C SER A 346 25.42 4.85 -33.92
N LYS A 347 25.58 6.16 -33.84
CA LYS A 347 25.10 6.92 -32.68
C LYS A 347 23.60 6.65 -32.52
N PRO A 348 23.11 6.31 -31.32
CA PRO A 348 21.68 6.11 -31.10
C PRO A 348 20.95 7.37 -31.54
N GLU A 349 19.87 7.20 -32.33
CA GLU A 349 18.94 8.31 -32.58
C GLU A 349 18.39 8.79 -31.25
N THR A 350 18.86 9.90 -30.80
CA THR A 350 18.32 10.61 -29.66
C THR A 350 17.12 11.40 -30.15
N LYS A 351 15.92 10.94 -29.88
CA LYS A 351 14.78 11.86 -29.90
C LYS A 351 15.01 12.86 -28.77
N GLU A 352 15.61 13.99 -29.10
CA GLU A 352 15.69 15.11 -28.16
C GLU A 352 14.26 15.50 -27.79
N VAL A 353 13.94 15.42 -26.50
CA VAL A 353 12.82 16.18 -25.98
C VAL A 353 13.21 17.65 -26.24
N LYS A 354 12.38 18.35 -26.97
CA LYS A 354 12.57 19.78 -27.19
C LYS A 354 12.70 20.43 -25.82
N LYS A 355 13.92 20.85 -25.47
CA LYS A 355 14.25 21.48 -24.19
C LYS A 355 13.38 22.70 -23.88
N ASP A 356 12.86 23.33 -24.90
CA ASP A 356 12.09 24.57 -24.83
C ASP A 356 10.70 24.44 -24.17
N GLN A 357 10.24 23.21 -23.86
CA GLN A 357 8.94 22.94 -23.23
C GLN A 357 9.03 22.11 -21.95
N SER A 358 10.21 21.98 -21.34
CA SER A 358 10.42 21.19 -20.14
C SER A 358 11.16 21.96 -19.05
N VAL A 359 10.83 21.63 -17.78
CA VAL A 359 11.48 22.18 -16.59
C VAL A 359 12.34 21.10 -15.96
N PHE A 360 13.62 21.39 -15.71
CA PHE A 360 14.49 20.45 -15.01
C PHE A 360 14.13 20.43 -13.52
N LEU A 361 13.83 19.21 -13.00
CA LEU A 361 13.59 18.97 -11.59
C LEU A 361 14.71 18.13 -10.99
N SER A 362 15.22 18.56 -9.84
CA SER A 362 16.21 17.81 -9.07
C SER A 362 15.55 17.12 -7.87
N TYR A 363 15.78 15.84 -7.69
CA TYR A 363 15.29 15.14 -6.51
C TYR A 363 15.89 15.66 -5.19
N LYS A 364 17.07 16.31 -5.26
CA LYS A 364 17.78 16.89 -4.10
C LYS A 364 17.20 18.19 -3.58
N LEU A 365 16.37 18.86 -4.38
CA LEU A 365 15.84 20.20 -4.11
C LEU A 365 14.33 20.18 -3.91
N ASN A 366 13.83 21.19 -3.21
CA ASN A 366 12.44 21.57 -3.31
C ASN A 366 12.25 22.27 -4.65
N ASN A 367 11.38 21.73 -5.49
CA ASN A 367 11.07 22.30 -6.79
C ASN A 367 9.71 22.99 -6.76
N SER A 368 9.59 24.11 -7.47
CA SER A 368 8.34 24.84 -7.63
C SER A 368 8.14 25.23 -9.07
N ILE A 369 6.93 25.00 -9.58
CA ILE A 369 6.50 25.46 -10.90
C ILE A 369 5.30 26.36 -10.67
N ILE A 370 5.45 27.62 -11.01
CA ILE A 370 4.44 28.67 -10.77
C ILE A 370 4.14 29.34 -12.10
N ASN A 371 2.87 29.37 -12.46
CA ASN A 371 2.37 30.10 -13.63
C ASN A 371 0.94 30.62 -13.37
N ASP A 372 0.35 31.27 -14.34
CA ASP A 372 -0.98 31.90 -14.20
C ASP A 372 -2.12 30.92 -13.97
N THR A 373 -1.91 29.62 -14.27
CA THR A 373 -2.94 28.57 -14.22
C THR A 373 -2.83 27.69 -12.99
N PHE A 374 -1.60 27.33 -12.61
CA PHE A 374 -1.37 26.43 -11.48
C PHE A 374 -0.03 26.70 -10.79
N ASN A 375 0.03 26.30 -9.53
CA ASN A 375 1.25 26.22 -8.72
C ASN A 375 1.46 24.78 -8.29
N LEU A 376 2.64 24.23 -8.58
CA LEU A 376 3.04 22.87 -8.19
C LEU A 376 4.28 22.94 -7.31
N THR A 377 4.19 22.38 -6.11
CA THR A 377 5.33 22.27 -5.17
C THR A 377 5.69 20.80 -5.01
N ILE A 378 6.94 20.47 -5.31
CA ILE A 378 7.50 19.12 -5.25
C ILE A 378 8.64 19.15 -4.23
N PRO A 379 8.43 18.66 -2.99
CA PRO A 379 9.46 18.60 -1.96
C PRO A 379 10.66 17.74 -2.41
N LYS A 380 11.82 17.97 -1.83
CA LYS A 380 12.99 17.11 -2.03
C LYS A 380 12.64 15.64 -1.77
N ASN A 381 13.24 14.73 -2.51
CA ASN A 381 13.01 13.29 -2.45
C ASN A 381 11.57 12.85 -2.79
N SER A 382 10.75 13.72 -3.40
CA SER A 382 9.41 13.30 -3.90
C SER A 382 9.49 12.55 -5.23
N ILE A 383 10.56 12.73 -5.99
CA ILE A 383 10.88 12.00 -7.23
C ILE A 383 12.16 11.18 -7.02
N TYR A 384 12.28 10.06 -7.71
CA TYR A 384 13.38 9.10 -7.47
C TYR A 384 14.69 9.45 -8.18
N ASP A 385 14.65 10.37 -9.16
CA ASP A 385 15.79 10.83 -9.91
C ASP A 385 15.56 12.25 -10.46
N ASN A 386 16.60 12.88 -10.98
CA ASN A 386 16.47 14.09 -11.77
C ASN A 386 15.67 13.83 -13.04
N MET A 387 14.82 14.76 -13.44
CA MET A 387 13.99 14.59 -14.63
C MET A 387 13.68 15.92 -15.32
N TYR A 388 13.39 15.85 -16.61
CA TYR A 388 12.78 16.93 -17.36
C TYR A 388 11.26 16.80 -17.31
N PHE A 389 10.64 17.65 -16.53
CA PHE A 389 9.20 17.68 -16.31
C PHE A 389 8.50 18.44 -17.44
N VAL A 390 7.47 17.88 -18.01
CA VAL A 390 6.63 18.54 -19.01
C VAL A 390 5.24 18.79 -18.43
N HIS A 391 4.65 19.90 -18.82
CA HIS A 391 3.26 20.22 -18.47
C HIS A 391 2.55 20.92 -19.61
N SER A 392 1.25 20.87 -19.62
CA SER A 392 0.43 21.64 -20.53
C SER A 392 -0.92 21.96 -19.92
N THR A 393 -1.54 23.01 -20.43
CA THR A 393 -2.90 23.40 -20.05
C THR A 393 -3.78 23.46 -21.28
N ARG A 394 -5.02 23.00 -21.17
CA ARG A 394 -5.99 22.99 -22.25
C ARG A 394 -7.36 23.39 -21.74
N SER A 395 -7.94 24.44 -22.31
CA SER A 395 -9.34 24.78 -22.06
C SER A 395 -10.25 23.77 -22.76
N LEU A 396 -11.21 23.23 -22.03
CA LEU A 396 -12.21 22.30 -22.52
C LEU A 396 -13.61 22.87 -22.20
N PRO A 397 -14.57 22.82 -23.15
CA PRO A 397 -15.92 23.43 -22.94
C PRO A 397 -16.68 22.88 -21.75
N ASN A 398 -16.46 21.61 -21.37
CA ASN A 398 -17.09 20.95 -20.24
C ASN A 398 -16.43 21.23 -18.89
N LEU A 399 -15.24 21.85 -18.86
CA LEU A 399 -14.55 22.23 -17.64
C LEU A 399 -14.78 23.72 -17.34
N LYS A 400 -15.79 24.01 -16.52
CA LYS A 400 -16.27 25.39 -16.30
C LYS A 400 -15.38 26.21 -15.35
N TYR A 401 -14.61 25.56 -14.45
CA TYR A 401 -13.97 26.22 -13.31
C TYR A 401 -12.45 26.23 -13.38
N SER A 402 -11.86 25.52 -14.31
CA SER A 402 -10.43 25.58 -14.64
C SER A 402 -10.15 24.95 -16.00
N PRO A 403 -9.01 25.21 -16.65
CA PRO A 403 -8.54 24.37 -17.73
C PRO A 403 -8.16 22.98 -17.21
N LEU A 404 -7.99 22.02 -18.11
CA LEU A 404 -7.32 20.75 -17.85
C LEU A 404 -5.81 21.00 -17.74
N VAL A 405 -5.23 20.66 -16.61
CA VAL A 405 -3.79 20.74 -16.34
C VAL A 405 -3.20 19.34 -16.48
N GLN A 406 -2.37 19.12 -17.48
CA GLN A 406 -1.57 17.90 -17.61
C GLN A 406 -0.24 18.12 -16.90
N LEU A 407 0.03 17.32 -15.88
CA LEU A 407 1.29 17.25 -15.13
C LEU A 407 2.02 15.98 -15.51
N HIS A 408 3.07 16.10 -16.30
CA HIS A 408 3.94 14.99 -16.71
C HIS A 408 3.17 13.70 -17.10
N PHE A 409 3.73 12.54 -16.77
CA PHE A 409 3.18 11.24 -17.12
C PHE A 409 2.89 10.41 -15.87
N PRO A 410 1.71 9.80 -15.74
CA PRO A 410 1.34 9.00 -14.56
C PRO A 410 2.17 7.72 -14.39
N GLN A 411 2.93 7.30 -15.42
CA GLN A 411 3.89 6.18 -15.37
C GLN A 411 5.17 6.51 -14.59
N ILE A 412 5.38 7.77 -14.22
CA ILE A 412 6.50 8.20 -13.37
C ILE A 412 6.00 8.28 -11.92
N PRO A 413 6.49 7.42 -11.04
CA PRO A 413 5.99 7.36 -9.67
C PRO A 413 6.50 8.51 -8.81
N LEU A 414 5.72 8.86 -7.80
CA LEU A 414 6.09 9.76 -6.72
C LEU A 414 6.36 8.96 -5.44
N GLN A 415 7.41 9.32 -4.71
CA GLN A 415 7.71 8.76 -3.39
C GLN A 415 6.74 9.29 -2.32
N GLN A 416 6.35 10.54 -2.41
CA GLN A 416 5.42 11.18 -1.48
C GLN A 416 4.47 12.11 -2.22
N LYS A 417 3.41 12.51 -1.54
CA LYS A 417 2.44 13.46 -2.10
C LYS A 417 3.10 14.81 -2.35
N ILE A 418 2.67 15.46 -3.43
CA ILE A 418 3.10 16.80 -3.85
C ILE A 418 1.91 17.75 -3.83
N ASN A 419 2.14 19.04 -3.57
CA ASN A 419 1.05 20.01 -3.49
C ASN A 419 0.77 20.66 -4.85
N LEU A 420 -0.49 20.58 -5.27
CA LEU A 420 -1.01 21.21 -6.48
C LEU A 420 -2.08 22.24 -6.10
N LYS A 421 -1.94 23.46 -6.66
CA LYS A 421 -2.94 24.51 -6.61
C LYS A 421 -3.34 24.86 -8.03
N ILE A 422 -4.61 24.76 -8.37
CA ILE A 422 -5.16 25.18 -9.67
C ILE A 422 -5.98 26.44 -9.46
N LYS A 423 -5.71 27.47 -10.26
CA LYS A 423 -6.45 28.74 -10.23
C LYS A 423 -7.87 28.51 -10.72
N ALA A 424 -8.84 28.95 -9.94
CA ALA A 424 -10.23 28.86 -10.33
C ALA A 424 -10.61 29.99 -11.28
N ILE A 425 -11.43 29.66 -12.28
CA ILE A 425 -11.97 30.60 -13.27
C ILE A 425 -13.50 30.58 -13.09
N ASN A 426 -14.10 31.77 -12.88
CA ASN A 426 -15.56 31.92 -12.81
C ASN A 426 -16.26 30.99 -11.80
N LEU A 427 -15.58 30.63 -10.70
CA LEU A 427 -16.16 29.78 -9.66
C LEU A 427 -17.06 30.64 -8.74
N PRO A 428 -18.38 30.43 -8.76
CA PRO A 428 -19.30 31.21 -7.92
C PRO A 428 -19.00 31.01 -6.42
N VAL A 429 -19.20 32.05 -5.61
CA VAL A 429 -18.93 32.03 -4.16
C VAL A 429 -19.62 30.85 -3.48
N LYS A 430 -20.89 30.57 -3.82
CA LYS A 430 -21.65 29.44 -3.27
C LYS A 430 -21.05 28.06 -3.52
N TYR A 431 -20.15 27.92 -4.51
CA TYR A 431 -19.51 26.65 -4.86
C TYR A 431 -18.06 26.55 -4.37
N GLN A 432 -17.49 27.60 -3.79
CA GLN A 432 -16.11 27.58 -3.33
C GLN A 432 -15.85 26.48 -2.29
N SER A 433 -16.75 26.32 -1.30
CA SER A 433 -16.65 25.25 -0.29
C SER A 433 -16.90 23.84 -0.85
N LYS A 434 -17.49 23.74 -2.02
CA LYS A 434 -17.81 22.51 -2.73
C LYS A 434 -16.76 22.11 -3.76
N ALA A 435 -15.78 22.97 -4.03
CA ALA A 435 -14.75 22.75 -5.02
C ALA A 435 -13.66 21.77 -4.52
N LEU A 436 -13.14 20.97 -5.45
CA LEU A 436 -12.07 20.02 -5.23
C LEU A 436 -11.21 19.85 -6.49
N LEU A 437 -10.02 19.30 -6.34
CA LEU A 437 -9.23 18.80 -7.46
C LEU A 437 -9.82 17.45 -7.90
N ALA A 438 -10.03 17.30 -9.19
CA ALA A 438 -10.42 16.05 -9.83
C ALA A 438 -9.35 15.59 -10.82
N THR A 439 -9.28 14.30 -11.05
CA THR A 439 -8.42 13.65 -12.03
C THR A 439 -9.22 12.65 -12.86
N ILE A 440 -8.60 12.14 -13.92
CA ILE A 440 -9.20 11.13 -14.82
C ILE A 440 -8.42 9.84 -14.62
N ASP A 441 -9.10 8.79 -14.18
CA ASP A 441 -8.50 7.48 -13.96
C ASP A 441 -8.22 6.72 -15.28
N LYS A 442 -7.62 5.52 -15.19
CA LYS A 442 -7.33 4.67 -16.35
C LYS A 442 -8.59 4.25 -17.14
N LYS A 443 -9.75 4.21 -16.48
CA LYS A 443 -11.04 3.86 -17.10
C LYS A 443 -11.77 5.09 -17.66
N GLN A 444 -11.10 6.24 -17.73
CA GLN A 444 -11.65 7.53 -18.16
C GLN A 444 -12.76 8.06 -17.24
N LYS A 445 -12.86 7.58 -16.01
CA LYS A 445 -13.79 8.09 -14.99
C LYS A 445 -13.18 9.28 -14.28
N ILE A 446 -13.99 10.31 -14.01
CA ILE A 446 -13.62 11.44 -13.14
C ILE A 446 -13.63 10.93 -11.70
N VAL A 447 -12.53 11.16 -10.99
CA VAL A 447 -12.38 10.80 -9.59
C VAL A 447 -11.82 11.97 -8.79
N ALA A 448 -12.24 12.12 -7.55
CA ALA A 448 -11.72 13.17 -6.69
C ALA A 448 -10.24 12.95 -6.37
N ALA A 449 -9.47 14.02 -6.41
CA ALA A 449 -8.09 14.08 -5.91
C ALA A 449 -8.01 14.88 -4.58
N GLY A 450 -9.16 15.24 -4.00
CA GLY A 450 -9.27 16.02 -2.78
C GLY A 450 -9.01 17.52 -2.99
N GLY A 451 -8.64 18.20 -1.92
CA GLY A 451 -8.33 19.63 -1.97
C GLY A 451 -9.48 20.53 -1.55
N GLU A 452 -9.11 21.80 -1.28
CA GLU A 452 -10.00 22.80 -0.75
C GLU A 452 -9.76 24.15 -1.44
N TRP A 453 -10.79 24.97 -1.45
CA TRP A 453 -10.70 26.35 -1.92
C TRP A 453 -9.85 27.20 -0.97
N VAL A 454 -8.85 27.90 -1.53
CA VAL A 454 -7.97 28.82 -0.80
C VAL A 454 -7.60 30.00 -1.71
N ASN A 455 -8.10 31.20 -1.40
CA ASN A 455 -7.70 32.45 -2.02
C ASN A 455 -7.59 32.43 -3.57
N GLY A 456 -8.65 32.01 -4.25
CA GLY A 456 -8.69 31.98 -5.72
C GLY A 456 -8.17 30.68 -6.35
N PHE A 457 -7.69 29.74 -5.54
CA PHE A 457 -7.19 28.44 -5.98
C PHE A 457 -7.95 27.29 -5.31
N VAL A 458 -7.98 26.14 -5.96
CA VAL A 458 -8.25 24.87 -5.28
C VAL A 458 -6.91 24.18 -5.04
N SER A 459 -6.58 23.94 -3.77
CA SER A 459 -5.29 23.41 -3.31
C SER A 459 -5.46 22.01 -2.72
N GLY A 460 -4.64 21.05 -3.16
CA GLY A 460 -4.65 19.68 -2.63
C GLY A 460 -3.32 18.96 -2.81
N ASN A 461 -3.15 17.86 -2.07
CA ASN A 461 -1.99 17.00 -2.17
C ASN A 461 -2.30 15.81 -3.08
N ILE A 462 -1.60 15.72 -4.21
CA ILE A 462 -1.75 14.64 -5.20
C ILE A 462 -0.66 13.58 -5.03
N SER A 463 -0.98 12.32 -5.33
CA SER A 463 -0.09 11.16 -5.16
C SER A 463 0.51 10.64 -6.49
N SER A 464 0.13 11.20 -7.61
CA SER A 464 0.63 10.83 -8.94
C SER A 464 0.69 12.05 -9.88
N PHE A 465 1.51 11.98 -10.90
CA PHE A 465 1.35 12.86 -12.05
C PHE A 465 0.12 12.46 -12.87
N GLY A 466 -0.31 13.32 -13.80
CA GLY A 466 -1.48 13.07 -14.63
C GLY A 466 -2.29 14.31 -14.96
N LYS A 467 -3.58 14.13 -15.21
CA LYS A 467 -4.52 15.19 -15.62
C LYS A 467 -5.34 15.65 -14.43
N TYR A 468 -5.37 16.96 -14.17
CA TYR A 468 -6.09 17.56 -13.06
C TYR A 468 -6.91 18.76 -13.51
N PHE A 469 -8.01 18.99 -12.83
CA PHE A 469 -8.89 20.15 -13.03
C PHE A 469 -9.74 20.38 -11.79
N ILE A 470 -10.44 21.52 -11.75
CA ILE A 470 -11.37 21.84 -10.66
C ILE A 470 -12.74 21.27 -11.00
N ALA A 471 -13.27 20.44 -10.09
CA ALA A 471 -14.65 20.00 -10.06
C ALA A 471 -15.39 20.59 -8.85
N VAL A 472 -16.70 20.53 -8.89
CA VAL A 472 -17.58 20.97 -7.81
C VAL A 472 -18.52 19.83 -7.47
N ASP A 473 -18.58 19.46 -6.20
CA ASP A 473 -19.49 18.46 -5.70
C ASP A 473 -20.63 19.09 -4.91
N THR A 474 -21.83 19.01 -5.46
CA THR A 474 -23.05 19.54 -4.86
C THR A 474 -24.11 18.47 -4.62
N LEU A 475 -23.80 17.22 -4.97
CA LEU A 475 -24.73 16.11 -4.79
C LEU A 475 -24.52 15.48 -3.42
N ALA A 476 -25.61 15.24 -2.72
CA ALA A 476 -25.54 14.54 -1.45
C ALA A 476 -25.39 13.02 -1.67
N PRO A 477 -24.76 12.29 -0.74
CA PRO A 477 -24.67 10.84 -0.81
C PRO A 477 -26.04 10.16 -0.91
N GLU A 478 -26.10 9.04 -1.60
CA GLU A 478 -27.29 8.19 -1.64
C GLU A 478 -27.46 7.40 -0.34
N ILE A 479 -28.71 7.21 0.13
CA ILE A 479 -29.06 6.33 1.25
C ILE A 479 -30.21 5.43 0.78
N LEU A 480 -29.91 4.15 0.51
CA LEU A 480 -30.86 3.16 0.02
C LEU A 480 -31.13 2.10 1.09
N PRO A 481 -32.35 2.02 1.66
CA PRO A 481 -32.66 0.98 2.63
C PRO A 481 -32.71 -0.40 1.96
N ILE A 482 -32.01 -1.40 2.54
CA ILE A 482 -32.02 -2.77 2.05
C ILE A 482 -33.10 -3.59 2.75
N ASN A 483 -33.14 -3.55 4.07
CA ASN A 483 -34.01 -4.41 4.85
C ASN A 483 -34.96 -3.66 5.81
N ILE A 484 -35.01 -2.33 5.74
CA ILE A 484 -35.86 -1.49 6.58
C ILE A 484 -36.84 -0.66 5.73
N ARG A 485 -38.02 -0.39 6.24
CA ARG A 485 -39.02 0.53 5.69
C ARG A 485 -39.96 1.00 6.80
N GLN A 486 -40.80 1.98 6.50
CA GLN A 486 -41.82 2.51 7.43
C GLN A 486 -42.66 1.36 8.01
N GLU A 487 -42.85 1.38 9.34
CA GLU A 487 -43.66 0.44 10.13
C GLU A 487 -43.25 -1.04 10.02
N LYS A 488 -42.00 -1.32 9.59
CA LYS A 488 -41.54 -2.69 9.48
C LYS A 488 -41.27 -3.33 10.84
N ASN A 489 -41.71 -4.57 11.01
CA ASN A 489 -41.32 -5.42 12.15
C ASN A 489 -39.93 -6.02 11.88
N MET A 490 -38.96 -5.68 12.73
CA MET A 490 -37.55 -6.13 12.67
C MET A 490 -37.21 -7.16 13.76
N SER A 491 -38.18 -7.66 14.53
CA SER A 491 -37.96 -8.55 15.68
C SER A 491 -37.24 -9.87 15.33
N SER A 492 -37.36 -10.34 14.09
CA SER A 492 -36.67 -11.54 13.57
C SER A 492 -35.33 -11.26 12.90
N THR A 493 -34.92 -9.99 12.79
CA THR A 493 -33.67 -9.59 12.16
C THR A 493 -32.61 -9.23 13.19
N GLN A 494 -31.34 -9.35 12.82
CA GLN A 494 -30.21 -9.02 13.70
C GLN A 494 -29.71 -7.60 13.49
N SER A 495 -30.04 -6.97 12.34
CA SER A 495 -29.46 -5.68 11.96
C SER A 495 -30.32 -4.91 10.98
N ILE A 496 -30.07 -3.62 10.90
CA ILE A 496 -30.58 -2.71 9.87
C ILE A 496 -29.46 -2.44 8.87
N ILE A 497 -29.73 -2.53 7.57
CA ILE A 497 -28.73 -2.43 6.50
C ILE A 497 -29.20 -1.40 5.46
N PHE A 498 -28.27 -0.53 5.09
CA PHE A 498 -28.41 0.40 3.96
C PHE A 498 -27.26 0.24 2.99
N LYS A 499 -27.52 0.53 1.72
CA LYS A 499 -26.48 0.87 0.76
C LYS A 499 -26.30 2.39 0.76
N THR A 500 -25.04 2.86 0.75
CA THR A 500 -24.73 4.29 0.69
C THR A 500 -23.50 4.51 -0.18
N ALA A 501 -23.61 5.45 -1.12
CA ALA A 501 -22.52 5.79 -2.03
C ALA A 501 -22.53 7.30 -2.30
N ASP A 502 -21.38 7.81 -2.70
CA ASP A 502 -21.18 9.19 -3.14
C ASP A 502 -20.50 9.20 -4.50
N GLU A 503 -20.94 10.09 -5.40
CA GLU A 503 -20.47 10.07 -6.78
C GLU A 503 -19.05 10.63 -6.95
N LEU A 504 -18.62 11.59 -6.10
CA LEU A 504 -17.39 12.31 -6.35
C LEU A 504 -16.49 12.47 -5.12
N SER A 505 -16.91 13.21 -4.08
CA SER A 505 -16.01 13.55 -2.98
C SER A 505 -15.83 12.45 -1.94
N GLY A 506 -16.71 11.46 -1.97
CA GLY A 506 -16.73 10.31 -1.07
C GLY A 506 -17.40 10.59 0.28
N ILE A 507 -17.89 9.54 0.93
CA ILE A 507 -18.54 9.64 2.23
C ILE A 507 -17.53 10.03 3.30
N LYS A 508 -17.87 11.08 4.07
CA LYS A 508 -17.07 11.60 5.17
C LYS A 508 -17.59 11.16 6.53
N LYS A 509 -18.92 11.21 6.71
CA LYS A 509 -19.53 10.95 8.01
C LYS A 509 -20.86 10.23 7.87
N ILE A 510 -21.08 9.27 8.77
CA ILE A 510 -22.33 8.52 8.92
C ILE A 510 -22.77 8.67 10.37
N ASN A 511 -23.98 9.18 10.58
CA ASN A 511 -24.62 9.25 11.90
C ASN A 511 -25.95 8.50 11.86
N GLY A 512 -26.11 7.56 12.77
CA GLY A 512 -27.38 6.92 13.03
C GLY A 512 -27.98 7.38 14.35
N TYR A 513 -29.29 7.49 14.40
CA TYR A 513 -30.03 7.77 15.64
C TYR A 513 -31.21 6.83 15.72
N ILE A 514 -31.45 6.26 16.90
CA ILE A 514 -32.70 5.57 17.22
C ILE A 514 -33.27 6.26 18.45
N ASP A 515 -34.53 6.71 18.37
CA ASP A 515 -35.22 7.49 19.40
C ASP A 515 -34.40 8.70 19.88
N ASN A 516 -33.77 9.41 18.93
CA ASN A 516 -32.86 10.53 19.13
C ASN A 516 -31.54 10.19 19.85
N GLN A 517 -31.29 8.92 20.15
CA GLN A 517 -30.00 8.47 20.71
C GLN A 517 -29.06 8.03 19.58
N TRP A 518 -27.82 8.52 19.61
CA TRP A 518 -26.82 8.11 18.61
C TRP A 518 -26.52 6.62 18.72
N VAL A 519 -26.45 5.95 17.56
CA VAL A 519 -26.09 4.53 17.43
C VAL A 519 -24.99 4.35 16.39
N VAL A 520 -24.10 3.38 16.64
CA VAL A 520 -22.98 3.11 15.72
C VAL A 520 -23.46 2.28 14.53
N PHE A 521 -23.20 2.77 13.33
CA PHE A 521 -23.29 2.00 12.10
C PHE A 521 -21.88 1.54 11.70
N ASP A 522 -21.67 0.25 11.54
CA ASP A 522 -20.50 -0.30 10.88
C ASP A 522 -20.49 0.13 9.42
N TYR A 523 -19.34 0.57 8.90
CA TYR A 523 -19.21 1.01 7.53
C TYR A 523 -18.26 0.11 6.74
N ASP A 524 -18.77 -0.57 5.73
CA ASP A 524 -18.04 -1.35 4.73
C ASP A 524 -17.97 -0.55 3.42
N LEU A 525 -16.92 0.26 3.29
CA LEU A 525 -16.71 1.15 2.14
C LEU A 525 -16.62 0.39 0.81
N LYS A 526 -15.99 -0.79 0.79
CA LYS A 526 -15.77 -1.55 -0.45
C LYS A 526 -17.05 -2.16 -1.04
N ASN A 527 -18.09 -2.35 -0.20
CA ASN A 527 -19.39 -2.85 -0.61
C ASN A 527 -20.48 -1.77 -0.59
N ASP A 528 -20.12 -0.52 -0.28
CA ASP A 528 -21.04 0.62 -0.12
C ASP A 528 -22.12 0.34 0.94
N LEU A 529 -21.81 -0.40 2.02
CA LEU A 529 -22.77 -0.83 3.02
C LEU A 529 -22.55 -0.15 4.37
N ILE A 530 -23.67 0.23 5.02
CA ILE A 530 -23.69 0.58 6.43
C ILE A 530 -24.66 -0.33 7.16
N GLN A 531 -24.29 -0.76 8.37
CA GLN A 531 -25.04 -1.75 9.12
C GLN A 531 -25.09 -1.42 10.61
N TYR A 532 -26.29 -1.36 11.18
CA TYR A 532 -26.52 -1.27 12.62
C TYR A 532 -26.92 -2.65 13.16
N PHE A 533 -26.18 -3.19 14.11
CA PHE A 533 -26.54 -4.41 14.82
C PHE A 533 -27.36 -4.08 16.06
N PHE A 534 -28.52 -4.71 16.20
CA PHE A 534 -29.39 -4.50 17.34
C PHE A 534 -28.70 -4.86 18.66
N ASP A 535 -28.73 -3.93 19.60
CA ASP A 535 -28.11 -4.05 20.92
C ASP A 535 -29.19 -3.98 22.02
N LYS A 536 -29.47 -5.13 22.68
CA LYS A 536 -30.46 -5.27 23.74
C LYS A 536 -30.16 -4.42 24.99
N LYS A 537 -28.90 -3.99 25.18
CA LYS A 537 -28.52 -3.09 26.27
C LYS A 537 -28.93 -1.64 26.01
N ARG A 538 -29.24 -1.29 24.76
CA ARG A 538 -29.45 0.08 24.29
C ARG A 538 -30.81 0.31 23.67
N LEU A 539 -31.50 -0.74 23.23
CA LEU A 539 -32.79 -0.65 22.57
C LEU A 539 -33.77 -1.65 23.18
N ASN A 540 -34.96 -1.17 23.52
CA ASN A 540 -36.03 -2.00 24.09
C ASN A 540 -36.67 -2.87 23.02
N ARG A 541 -36.93 -4.15 23.34
CA ARG A 541 -37.71 -5.02 22.47
C ARG A 541 -39.22 -4.80 22.62
N ASN A 542 -39.96 -5.26 21.60
CA ASN A 542 -41.42 -5.16 21.53
C ASN A 542 -41.92 -3.72 21.62
N ALA A 543 -41.15 -2.79 21.08
CA ALA A 543 -41.46 -1.35 21.07
C ALA A 543 -41.39 -0.78 19.66
N LYS A 544 -42.06 0.33 19.46
CA LYS A 544 -41.93 1.15 18.26
C LYS A 544 -40.77 2.11 18.46
N HIS A 545 -39.92 2.22 17.44
CA HIS A 545 -38.73 3.06 17.43
C HIS A 545 -38.72 3.96 16.20
N THR A 546 -38.10 5.13 16.32
CA THR A 546 -37.82 6.03 15.20
C THR A 546 -36.36 6.00 14.84
N LEU A 547 -36.06 5.56 13.63
CA LEU A 547 -34.70 5.58 13.06
C LEU A 547 -34.48 6.85 12.25
N GLU A 548 -33.32 7.48 12.42
CA GLU A 548 -32.79 8.50 11.52
C GLU A 548 -31.34 8.18 11.14
N VAL A 549 -31.03 8.16 9.83
CA VAL A 549 -29.68 7.98 9.29
C VAL A 549 -29.31 9.23 8.51
N VAL A 550 -28.18 9.83 8.84
CA VAL A 550 -27.64 11.04 8.21
C VAL A 550 -26.27 10.73 7.64
N VAL A 551 -26.09 10.89 6.35
CA VAL A 551 -24.83 10.68 5.65
C VAL A 551 -24.39 11.98 5.00
N SER A 552 -23.13 12.35 5.20
CA SER A 552 -22.51 13.51 4.56
C SER A 552 -21.22 13.13 3.84
N ASP A 553 -20.98 13.77 2.70
CA ASP A 553 -19.75 13.65 1.90
C ASP A 553 -18.63 14.55 2.40
N ALA A 554 -17.47 14.51 1.72
CA ALA A 554 -16.31 15.33 2.07
C ALA A 554 -16.51 16.84 1.75
N LYS A 555 -17.57 17.21 1.02
CA LYS A 555 -17.96 18.58 0.72
C LYS A 555 -19.17 19.06 1.52
N ASN A 556 -19.55 18.28 2.56
CA ASN A 556 -20.67 18.56 3.47
C ASN A 556 -22.02 18.71 2.72
N ASN A 557 -22.23 17.92 1.66
CA ASN A 557 -23.58 17.68 1.16
C ASN A 557 -24.18 16.56 2.01
N GLU A 558 -25.41 16.71 2.44
CA GLU A 558 -26.03 15.83 3.43
C GLU A 558 -27.34 15.24 2.91
N ASN A 559 -27.55 13.96 3.15
CA ASN A 559 -28.81 13.27 2.91
C ASN A 559 -29.30 12.61 4.21
N ARG A 560 -30.63 12.45 4.33
CA ARG A 560 -31.30 11.89 5.51
C ARG A 560 -32.34 10.87 5.11
N TYR A 561 -32.34 9.75 5.86
CA TYR A 561 -33.42 8.77 5.82
C TYR A 561 -34.06 8.65 7.19
N LYS A 562 -35.40 8.65 7.24
CA LYS A 562 -36.13 8.52 8.50
C LYS A 562 -37.29 7.55 8.32
N CYS A 563 -37.51 6.67 9.30
CA CYS A 563 -38.67 5.79 9.37
C CYS A 563 -38.93 5.31 10.79
N ASP A 564 -40.17 4.91 11.05
CA ASP A 564 -40.52 4.16 12.25
C ASP A 564 -40.44 2.66 11.97
N PHE A 565 -40.10 1.87 12.99
CA PHE A 565 -40.03 0.40 12.92
C PHE A 565 -40.35 -0.20 14.29
N TYR A 566 -40.60 -1.50 14.31
CA TYR A 566 -40.80 -2.28 15.53
C TYR A 566 -39.64 -3.28 15.74
N TRP A 567 -39.14 -3.38 16.97
CA TRP A 567 -38.10 -4.37 17.30
C TRP A 567 -38.26 -5.00 18.66
#